data_b78662c56fbb0ea82f5d22778eab719d
#
_entry.id   b78662c56fbb0ea82f5d22778eab719d
#
_cell.length_a   1.000
_cell.length_b   1.000
_cell.length_c   1.000
_cell.angle_alpha   90.00
_cell.angle_beta   90.00
_cell.angle_gamma   90.00
#
_symmetry.space_group_name_H-M   'P 1'
#
loop_
_entity.id
_entity.type
_entity.pdbx_description
1 polymer ?
#
loop_
_entity_poly.entity_id
_entity_poly.type
_entity_poly.pdbx_seq_one_letter_code
_entity_poly.pdbx_strand_id
1 'polypeptide(L)' 'MDIQTIKERIAAVESKREQLLSLLEQPNLGTLRIDVNQALEEMDELLDEYKRTFP' A
#
# COMPACT_ATOMS: atom_id res chain seq x y z
N MET A 1 10.84 -10.78 -14.59
CA MET A 1 11.02 -9.61 -13.69
C MET A 1 12.09 -9.96 -12.67
N ASP A 2 13.08 -9.14 -12.51
CA ASP A 2 14.17 -9.47 -11.60
C ASP A 2 13.84 -9.07 -10.15
N ILE A 3 14.63 -9.59 -9.22
CA ILE A 3 14.41 -9.38 -7.79
C ILE A 3 14.51 -7.90 -7.41
N GLN A 4 15.43 -7.18 -8.05
CA GLN A 4 15.62 -5.76 -7.76
C GLN A 4 14.38 -4.93 -8.11
N THR A 5 13.78 -5.20 -9.27
CA THR A 5 12.56 -4.51 -9.69
C THR A 5 11.42 -4.78 -8.71
N ILE A 6 11.30 -6.03 -8.23
CA ILE A 6 10.27 -6.40 -7.27
C ILE A 6 10.48 -5.69 -5.94
N LYS A 7 11.72 -5.64 -5.46
CA LYS A 7 12.03 -4.92 -4.22
C LYS A 7 11.70 -3.44 -4.33
N GLU A 8 11.97 -2.83 -5.47
CA GLU A 8 11.64 -1.43 -5.71
C GLU A 8 10.14 -1.20 -5.68
N ARG A 9 9.36 -2.12 -6.26
CA ARG A 9 7.91 -2.02 -6.26
C ARG A 9 7.35 -2.18 -4.85
N ILE A 10 7.89 -3.10 -4.08
CA ILE A 10 7.48 -3.30 -2.69
C ILE A 10 7.73 -2.02 -1.89
N ALA A 11 8.91 -1.43 -2.04
CA ALA A 11 9.26 -0.20 -1.35
C ALA A 11 8.33 0.95 -1.75
N ALA A 12 7.98 1.05 -3.04
CA ALA A 12 7.07 2.07 -3.53
C ALA A 12 5.67 1.90 -2.93
N VAL A 13 5.17 0.67 -2.87
CA VAL A 13 3.86 0.38 -2.30
C VAL A 13 3.85 0.70 -0.80
N GLU A 14 4.90 0.31 -0.08
CA GLU A 14 4.99 0.60 1.35
C GLU A 14 5.03 2.11 1.64
N SER A 15 5.73 2.88 0.81
CA SER A 15 5.78 4.32 0.92
C SER A 15 4.41 4.95 0.70
N LYS A 16 3.69 4.50 -0.32
CA LYS A 16 2.34 5.00 -0.59
C LYS A 16 1.37 4.62 0.50
N ARG A 17 1.54 3.43 1.07
CA ARG A 17 0.72 2.97 2.19
C ARG A 17 0.86 3.92 3.38
N GLU A 18 2.08 4.32 3.70
CA GLU A 18 2.32 5.26 4.78
C GLU A 18 1.67 6.62 4.51
N GLN A 19 1.76 7.10 3.27
CA GLN A 19 1.13 8.34 2.87
C GLN A 19 -0.38 8.29 3.04
N LEU A 20 -1.00 7.17 2.67
CA LEU A 20 -2.43 6.99 2.83
C LEU A 20 -2.83 6.89 4.29
N LEU A 21 -2.03 6.24 5.12
CA LEU A 21 -2.29 6.19 6.56
C LEU A 21 -2.24 7.58 7.18
N SER A 22 -1.28 8.40 6.78
CA SER A 22 -1.21 9.80 7.23
C SER A 22 -2.44 10.58 6.79
N LEU A 23 -2.91 10.31 5.58
CA LEU A 23 -4.09 10.97 5.05
C LEU A 23 -5.34 10.64 5.89
N LEU A 24 -5.43 9.39 6.37
CA LEU A 24 -6.56 8.98 7.22
C LEU A 24 -6.62 9.70 8.55
N GLU A 25 -5.53 10.28 8.99
CA GLU A 25 -5.49 11.08 10.22
C GLU A 25 -6.17 12.44 10.05
N GLN A 26 -6.43 12.86 8.82
CA GLN A 26 -7.10 14.11 8.54
C GLN A 26 -8.59 14.00 8.87
N PRO A 27 -9.17 14.98 9.57
CA PRO A 27 -10.56 14.88 9.99
C PRO A 27 -11.60 15.16 8.90
N ASN A 28 -11.17 15.68 7.75
CA ASN A 28 -12.08 16.16 6.72
C ASN A 28 -12.18 15.29 5.47
N LEU A 29 -11.85 14.01 5.58
CA LEU A 29 -11.83 13.15 4.39
C LEU A 29 -13.20 12.79 3.85
N GLY A 30 -14.22 12.75 4.70
CA GLY A 30 -15.55 12.38 4.26
C GLY A 30 -15.56 11.00 3.60
N THR A 31 -16.17 10.92 2.41
CA THR A 31 -16.26 9.65 1.68
C THR A 31 -14.92 9.15 1.14
N LEU A 32 -13.93 10.03 1.03
CA LEU A 32 -12.58 9.60 0.61
C LEU A 32 -11.97 8.59 1.56
N ARG A 33 -12.39 8.59 2.82
CA ARG A 33 -11.91 7.63 3.80
C ARG A 33 -12.20 6.20 3.36
N ILE A 34 -13.34 5.96 2.74
CA ILE A 34 -13.73 4.64 2.25
C ILE A 34 -12.77 4.21 1.14
N ASP A 35 -12.51 5.11 0.18
CA ASP A 35 -11.61 4.83 -0.94
C ASP A 35 -10.18 4.58 -0.45
N VAL A 36 -9.71 5.35 0.51
CA VAL A 36 -8.36 5.19 1.07
C VAL A 36 -8.24 3.85 1.78
N ASN A 37 -9.25 3.48 2.57
CA ASN A 37 -9.24 2.18 3.26
C ASN A 37 -9.22 1.02 2.26
N GLN A 38 -9.97 1.11 1.18
CA GLN A 38 -9.98 0.09 0.14
C GLN A 38 -8.62 -0.01 -0.55
N ALA A 39 -8.00 1.13 -0.83
CA ALA A 39 -6.67 1.14 -1.41
C ALA A 39 -5.64 0.50 -0.49
N LEU A 40 -5.74 0.73 0.82
CA LEU A 40 -4.85 0.10 1.79
C LEU A 40 -5.03 -1.41 1.83
N GLU A 41 -6.26 -1.89 1.75
CA GLU A 41 -6.52 -3.33 1.68
C GLU A 41 -5.88 -3.96 0.45
N GLU A 42 -6.04 -3.32 -0.71
CA GLU A 42 -5.44 -3.80 -1.94
C GLU A 42 -3.92 -3.80 -1.87
N MET A 43 -3.33 -2.79 -1.26
CA MET A 43 -1.89 -2.72 -1.07
C MET A 43 -1.39 -3.83 -0.14
N ASP A 44 -2.13 -4.10 0.93
CA ASP A 44 -1.77 -5.16 1.85
C ASP A 44 -1.82 -6.53 1.18
N GLU A 45 -2.83 -6.78 0.35
CA GLU A 45 -2.93 -8.02 -0.41
C GLU A 45 -1.78 -8.16 -1.39
N LEU A 46 -1.41 -7.08 -2.07
CA LEU A 46 -0.31 -7.09 -3.02
C LEU A 46 1.02 -7.35 -2.34
N LEU A 47 1.25 -6.70 -1.19
CA LEU A 47 2.46 -6.94 -0.41
C LEU A 47 2.55 -8.37 0.09
N ASP A 48 1.42 -8.92 0.50
CA ASP A 48 1.36 -10.30 0.96
C ASP A 48 1.72 -11.28 -0.16
N GLU A 49 1.22 -11.05 -1.37
CA GLU A 49 1.57 -11.86 -2.52
C GLU A 49 3.06 -11.80 -2.84
N TYR A 50 3.65 -10.61 -2.81
CA TYR A 50 5.08 -10.46 -3.05
C TYR A 50 5.89 -11.21 -2.00
N LYS A 51 5.50 -11.11 -0.75
CA LYS A 51 6.21 -11.79 0.34
C LYS A 51 6.11 -13.30 0.27
N ARG A 52 5.00 -13.83 -0.25
CA ARG A 52 4.85 -15.27 -0.46
C ARG A 52 5.73 -15.77 -1.60
N THR A 53 5.88 -14.96 -2.64
CA THR A 53 6.66 -15.32 -3.81
C THR A 53 8.16 -15.27 -3.51
N PHE A 54 8.58 -14.35 -2.64
CA PHE A 54 9.99 -14.13 -2.30
C PHE A 54 10.19 -14.16 -0.79
N PRO A 55 10.27 -15.36 -0.21
CA PRO A 55 10.49 -15.49 1.23
C PRO A 55 11.86 -15.02 1.68
#